data_420d3326c225e992ac84fa937c365cc7
#
_entry.id   420d3326c225e992ac84fa937c365cc7
#
_cell.length_a   1.000
_cell.length_b   1.000
_cell.length_c   1.000
_cell.angle_alpha   90.00
_cell.angle_beta   90.00
_cell.angle_gamma   90.00
#
_symmetry.space_group_name_H-M   'P 1'
#
loop_
_entity.id
_entity.type
_entity.pdbx_description
1 polymer ?
#
loop_
_entity_poly.entity_id
_entity_poly.type
_entity_poly.pdbx_seq_one_letter_code
_entity_poly.pdbx_strand_id
1 'polypeptide(L)'
;MTGTSRRAEALALLGLAQRAGAVVKGTDRVRQAMRRGEVRLVLFAEDGSSTQQEKVRPLARVQGIRCVTLADRGDLGAAVGSGPLATVAVTRRGFADELEVLLGQD
;
A
#
# COMPACT_ATOMS: atom_id res chain seq x y z
N MET A 1 20.34 -17.20 -11.94
CA MET A 1 19.85 -16.98 -10.95
C MET A 1 18.68 -16.30 -10.93
N THR A 2 17.90 -16.49 -10.35
CA THR A 2 16.71 -15.93 -10.41
C THR A 2 16.36 -15.50 -9.10
N GLY A 3 16.49 -14.41 -8.78
CA GLY A 3 16.04 -13.86 -7.56
C GLY A 3 14.57 -13.68 -7.56
N THR A 4 14.03 -13.45 -6.41
CA THR A 4 12.66 -13.01 -6.25
C THR A 4 12.58 -11.61 -6.80
N SER A 5 11.54 -11.30 -7.57
CA SER A 5 11.37 -9.98 -8.11
C SER A 5 11.08 -8.98 -6.99
N ARG A 6 11.33 -7.70 -7.24
CA ARG A 6 10.99 -6.65 -6.27
C ARG A 6 9.51 -6.64 -5.95
N ARG A 7 8.68 -6.91 -6.97
CA ARG A 7 7.24 -7.00 -6.77
C ARG A 7 6.89 -8.09 -5.78
N ALA A 8 7.45 -9.30 -5.96
CA ALA A 8 7.19 -10.41 -5.07
C ALA A 8 7.72 -10.14 -3.67
N GLU A 9 8.90 -9.52 -3.57
CA GLU A 9 9.46 -9.16 -2.28
C GLU A 9 8.58 -8.13 -1.57
N ALA A 10 8.08 -7.16 -2.31
CA ALA A 10 7.20 -6.15 -1.73
C ALA A 10 5.89 -6.74 -1.24
N LEU A 11 5.31 -7.68 -2.00
CA LEU A 11 4.09 -8.35 -1.57
C LEU A 11 4.32 -9.18 -0.31
N ALA A 12 5.46 -9.87 -0.23
CA ALA A 12 5.81 -10.64 0.96
C ALA A 12 6.01 -9.73 2.18
N LEU A 13 6.67 -8.60 1.98
CA LEU A 13 6.88 -7.62 3.05
C LEU A 13 5.56 -7.03 3.51
N LEU A 14 4.65 -6.77 2.58
CA LEU A 14 3.32 -6.28 2.92
C LEU A 14 2.57 -7.29 3.78
N GLY A 15 2.73 -8.58 3.49
CA GLY A 15 2.14 -9.64 4.30
C GLY A 15 2.68 -9.64 5.73
N LEU A 16 3.99 -9.38 5.88
CA LEU A 16 4.58 -9.26 7.21
C LEU A 16 4.02 -8.04 7.94
N ALA A 17 3.87 -6.92 7.24
CA ALA A 17 3.29 -5.72 7.82
C ALA A 17 1.85 -5.98 8.29
N GLN A 18 1.09 -6.74 7.51
CA GLN A 18 -0.27 -7.10 7.89
C GLN A 18 -0.27 -7.91 9.20
N ARG A 19 0.61 -8.90 9.30
CA ARG A 19 0.69 -9.71 10.51
C ARG A 19 1.13 -8.91 11.72
N ALA A 20 1.88 -7.85 11.50
CA ALA A 20 2.32 -6.97 12.58
C ALA A 20 1.27 -5.91 12.95
N GLY A 21 0.10 -5.92 12.30
CA GLY A 21 -0.94 -4.94 12.57
C GLY A 21 -0.64 -3.57 12.01
N ALA A 22 0.19 -3.49 10.97
CA ALA A 22 0.66 -2.22 10.41
C ALA A 22 0.03 -1.89 9.06
N VAL A 23 -1.13 -2.46 8.75
CA VAL A 23 -1.80 -2.28 7.47
C VAL A 23 -3.25 -1.89 7.67
N VAL A 24 -3.74 -0.98 6.82
CA VAL A 24 -5.15 -0.62 6.75
C VAL A 24 -5.63 -0.99 5.35
N LYS A 25 -6.78 -1.66 5.26
CA LYS A 25 -7.27 -2.21 4.00
C LYS A 25 -8.53 -1.51 3.52
N GLY A 26 -8.52 -1.12 2.26
CA GLY A 26 -9.68 -0.53 1.61
C GLY A 26 -9.67 0.98 1.62
N THR A 27 -10.20 1.56 0.54
CA THR A 27 -10.13 3.00 0.30
C THR A 27 -10.72 3.82 1.45
N ASP A 28 -11.90 3.44 1.94
CA ASP A 28 -12.56 4.24 2.97
C ASP A 28 -11.80 4.21 4.29
N ARG A 29 -11.31 3.03 4.68
CA ARG A 29 -10.53 2.90 5.93
C ARG A 29 -9.20 3.62 5.82
N VAL A 30 -8.58 3.56 4.64
CA VAL A 30 -7.34 4.29 4.41
C VAL A 30 -7.57 5.80 4.58
N ARG A 31 -8.67 6.32 4.03
CA ARG A 31 -8.98 7.73 4.19
C ARG A 31 -9.18 8.10 5.66
N GLN A 32 -9.88 7.24 6.43
CA GLN A 32 -10.07 7.49 7.85
C GLN A 32 -8.74 7.52 8.60
N ALA A 33 -7.86 6.55 8.30
CA ALA A 33 -6.56 6.50 8.94
C ALA A 33 -5.71 7.71 8.57
N MET A 34 -5.82 8.18 7.33
CA MET A 34 -5.11 9.39 6.91
C MET A 34 -5.56 10.62 7.68
N ARG A 35 -6.87 10.73 7.94
CA ARG A 35 -7.38 11.86 8.73
C ARG A 35 -6.85 11.84 10.14
N ARG A 36 -6.46 10.68 10.64
CA ARG A 36 -5.85 10.55 11.98
C ARG A 36 -4.35 10.70 11.96
N GLY A 37 -3.76 10.91 10.78
CA GLY A 37 -2.32 11.04 10.65
C GLY A 37 -1.55 9.75 10.84
N GLU A 38 -2.19 8.61 10.65
CA GLU A 38 -1.58 7.30 10.92
C GLU A 38 -0.88 6.66 9.74
N VAL A 39 -1.12 7.17 8.53
CA VAL A 39 -0.62 6.52 7.32
C VAL A 39 0.79 7.01 6.96
N ARG A 40 1.67 6.07 6.59
CA ARG A 40 3.04 6.37 6.19
C ARG A 40 3.30 6.11 4.72
N LEU A 41 2.49 5.23 4.09
CA LEU A 41 2.63 4.91 2.68
C LEU A 41 1.30 4.38 2.18
N VAL A 42 0.93 4.74 0.95
CA VAL A 42 -0.28 4.23 0.31
C VAL A 42 0.12 3.37 -0.88
N LEU A 43 -0.53 2.23 -1.03
CA LEU A 43 -0.32 1.31 -2.14
C LEU A 43 -1.61 1.20 -2.93
N PHE A 44 -1.53 1.43 -4.24
CA PHE A 44 -2.67 1.28 -5.14
C PHE A 44 -2.50 0.05 -6.01
N ALA A 45 -3.61 -0.58 -6.34
CA ALA A 45 -3.59 -1.66 -7.32
C ALA A 45 -3.44 -1.08 -8.73
N GLU A 46 -2.75 -1.82 -9.59
CA GLU A 46 -2.51 -1.40 -10.98
C GLU A 46 -3.81 -1.28 -11.77
N ASP A 47 -4.77 -2.14 -11.46
CA ASP A 47 -6.06 -2.18 -12.14
C ASP A 47 -7.18 -1.55 -11.30
N GLY A 48 -6.82 -0.74 -10.32
CA GLY A 48 -7.80 -0.01 -9.53
C GLY A 48 -8.34 1.18 -10.32
N SER A 49 -9.57 1.58 -10.01
CA SER A 49 -10.16 2.69 -10.73
C SER A 49 -9.52 4.01 -10.33
N SER A 50 -9.48 4.94 -11.28
CA SER A 50 -8.98 6.28 -11.01
C SER A 50 -9.87 6.99 -9.97
N THR A 51 -11.15 6.66 -9.95
CA THR A 51 -12.08 7.22 -8.97
C THR A 51 -11.64 6.88 -7.54
N GLN A 52 -11.24 5.63 -7.30
CA GLN A 52 -10.77 5.22 -5.99
C GLN A 52 -9.47 5.94 -5.61
N GLN A 53 -8.57 6.08 -6.56
CA GLN A 53 -7.31 6.77 -6.32
C GLN A 53 -7.53 8.24 -6.00
N GLU A 54 -8.48 8.88 -6.69
CA GLU A 54 -8.76 10.30 -6.48
C GLU A 54 -9.37 10.58 -5.11
N LYS A 55 -9.90 9.59 -4.45
CA LYS A 55 -10.38 9.75 -3.08
C LYS A 55 -9.22 9.84 -2.08
N VAL A 56 -8.05 9.35 -2.44
CA VAL A 56 -6.91 9.24 -1.54
C VAL A 56 -5.79 10.21 -1.90
N ARG A 57 -5.49 10.39 -3.19
CA ARG A 57 -4.34 11.19 -3.61
C ARG A 57 -4.31 12.61 -3.06
N PRO A 58 -5.44 13.35 -3.04
CA PRO A 58 -5.39 14.71 -2.49
C PRO A 58 -5.00 14.75 -1.02
N LEU A 59 -5.51 13.80 -0.22
CA LEU A 59 -5.16 13.70 1.18
C LEU A 59 -3.66 13.37 1.34
N ALA A 60 -3.18 12.45 0.53
CA ALA A 60 -1.77 12.06 0.57
C ALA A 60 -0.87 13.24 0.22
N ARG A 61 -1.28 14.02 -0.79
CA ARG A 61 -0.49 15.18 -1.22
C ARG A 61 -0.37 16.19 -0.12
N VAL A 62 -1.49 16.50 0.56
CA VAL A 62 -1.48 17.45 1.66
C VAL A 62 -0.58 17.00 2.81
N GLN A 63 -0.57 15.71 3.09
CA GLN A 63 0.20 15.16 4.20
C GLN A 63 1.63 14.75 3.83
N GLY A 64 1.99 14.89 2.57
CA GLY A 64 3.32 14.47 2.12
C GLY A 64 3.52 12.97 2.14
N ILE A 65 2.44 12.21 1.96
CA ILE A 65 2.50 10.75 1.97
C ILE A 65 2.65 10.24 0.55
N ARG A 66 3.59 9.35 0.35
CA ARG A 66 3.85 8.78 -0.96
C ARG A 66 2.80 7.74 -1.33
N CYS A 67 2.42 7.72 -2.60
CA CYS A 67 1.52 6.71 -3.15
C CYS A 67 2.29 5.96 -4.22
N VAL A 68 2.30 4.63 -4.15
CA VAL A 68 2.95 3.81 -5.17
C VAL A 68 2.00 2.71 -5.62
N THR A 69 2.22 2.21 -6.82
CA THR A 69 1.41 1.13 -7.39
C THR A 69 2.13 -0.20 -7.19
N LEU A 70 1.40 -1.20 -6.73
CA LEU A 70 1.97 -2.52 -6.49
C LEU A 70 0.95 -3.59 -6.86
N ALA A 71 1.19 -4.36 -7.90
CA ALA A 71 0.38 -5.52 -8.27
C ALA A 71 -1.07 -5.15 -8.60
N ASP A 72 -1.83 -6.14 -9.03
CA ASP A 72 -3.26 -5.95 -9.29
C ASP A 72 -4.06 -6.10 -8.00
N ARG A 73 -5.37 -5.86 -8.07
CA ARG A 73 -6.25 -5.92 -6.91
C ARG A 73 -6.24 -7.30 -6.24
N GLY A 74 -6.20 -8.35 -7.05
CA GLY A 74 -6.21 -9.71 -6.52
C GLY A 74 -4.97 -10.00 -5.70
N ASP A 75 -3.80 -9.69 -6.24
CA ASP A 75 -2.53 -9.94 -5.56
C ASP A 75 -2.33 -9.01 -4.38
N LEU A 76 -2.74 -7.75 -4.53
CA LEU A 76 -2.64 -6.80 -3.42
C LEU A 76 -3.49 -7.25 -2.24
N GLY A 77 -4.73 -7.66 -2.52
CA GLY A 77 -5.61 -8.16 -1.47
C GLY A 77 -5.09 -9.45 -0.84
N ALA A 78 -4.62 -10.38 -1.68
CA ALA A 78 -4.11 -11.67 -1.19
C ALA A 78 -2.92 -11.46 -0.24
N ALA A 79 -2.06 -10.51 -0.54
CA ALA A 79 -0.89 -10.24 0.30
C ALA A 79 -1.26 -9.87 1.73
N VAL A 80 -2.43 -9.28 1.93
CA VAL A 80 -2.90 -8.87 3.26
C VAL A 80 -4.07 -9.74 3.75
N GLY A 81 -4.24 -10.91 3.16
CA GLY A 81 -5.25 -11.87 3.61
C GLY A 81 -6.68 -11.47 3.32
N SER A 82 -6.90 -10.78 2.21
CA SER A 82 -8.20 -10.25 1.86
C SER A 82 -8.58 -10.66 0.43
N GLY A 83 -9.83 -10.46 0.05
CA GLY A 83 -10.22 -10.46 -1.34
C GLY A 83 -9.62 -9.24 -2.04
N PRO A 84 -9.97 -9.01 -3.32
CA PRO A 84 -9.37 -7.93 -4.09
C PRO A 84 -9.49 -6.56 -3.40
N LEU A 85 -8.42 -5.79 -3.44
CA LEU A 85 -8.37 -4.46 -2.83
C LEU A 85 -7.74 -3.47 -3.81
N ALA A 86 -8.36 -2.31 -3.94
CA ALA A 86 -7.81 -1.23 -4.78
C ALA A 86 -6.76 -0.42 -4.02
N THR A 87 -6.87 -0.33 -2.70
CA THR A 87 -6.03 0.55 -1.87
C THR A 87 -5.68 -0.12 -0.55
N VAL A 88 -4.42 0.01 -0.17
CA VAL A 88 -3.90 -0.47 1.11
C VAL A 88 -2.97 0.61 1.65
N ALA A 89 -2.94 0.82 2.95
CA ALA A 89 -2.01 1.75 3.56
C ALA A 89 -1.15 1.03 4.58
N VAL A 90 0.07 1.52 4.75
CA VAL A 90 1.01 1.04 5.75
C VAL A 90 1.15 2.12 6.81
N THR A 91 1.06 1.73 8.08
CA THR A 91 1.00 2.68 9.18
C THR A 91 2.27 2.75 10.03
N ARG A 92 3.24 1.89 9.77
CA ARG A 92 4.53 1.94 10.48
C ARG A 92 5.64 2.34 9.54
N ARG A 93 6.44 3.29 9.99
CA ARG A 93 7.50 3.83 9.15
C ARG A 93 8.52 2.79 8.71
N GLY A 94 8.88 1.84 9.56
CA GLY A 94 9.85 0.82 9.20
C GLY A 94 9.43 0.02 7.97
N PHE A 95 8.19 -0.46 7.96
CA PHE A 95 7.67 -1.18 6.80
C PHE A 95 7.52 -0.27 5.60
N ALA A 96 7.06 0.96 5.82
CA ALA A 96 6.90 1.91 4.72
C ALA A 96 8.23 2.21 4.05
N ASP A 97 9.27 2.44 4.84
CA ASP A 97 10.60 2.75 4.30
C ASP A 97 11.16 1.58 3.48
N GLU A 98 11.02 0.36 3.98
CA GLU A 98 11.50 -0.81 3.24
C GLU A 98 10.73 -1.01 1.94
N LEU A 99 9.42 -0.81 1.98
CA LEU A 99 8.61 -0.90 0.76
C LEU A 99 9.00 0.16 -0.24
N GLU A 100 9.28 1.38 0.21
CA GLU A 100 9.72 2.44 -0.68
C GLU A 100 11.05 2.11 -1.33
N VAL A 101 11.96 1.50 -0.60
CA VAL A 101 13.23 1.06 -1.17
C VAL A 101 13.00 0.05 -2.29
N LEU A 102 12.08 -0.89 -2.08
CA LEU A 102 11.79 -1.91 -3.10
C LEU A 102 11.03 -1.34 -4.30
N LEU A 103 10.14 -0.39 -4.09
CA LEU A 103 9.21 0.07 -5.11
C LEU A 103 9.51 1.45 -5.66
N GLY A 104 10.26 2.24 -4.95
CA GLY A 104 10.54 3.60 -5.32
C GLY A 104 11.85 3.79 -6.05
N GLN A 105 12.45 2.71 -6.50
CA GLN A 105 13.74 2.81 -7.17
C GLN A 105 13.54 3.05 -8.63
N ASP A 106 13.33 4.19 -9.03
CA ASP A 106 13.19 4.50 -10.44
C ASP A 106 14.43 5.12 -10.98
#